data_b4ce61b318ad2e6c22349f1eb7c0924f
#
_entry.id   b4ce61b318ad2e6c22349f1eb7c0924f
#
_cell.length_a   1.000
_cell.length_b   1.000
_cell.length_c   1.000
_cell.angle_alpha   90.00
_cell.angle_beta   90.00
_cell.angle_gamma   90.00
#
_symmetry.space_group_name_H-M   'P 1'
#
loop_
_entity.id
_entity.type
_entity.pdbx_description
1 polymer ?
#
loop_
_entity_poly.entity_id
_entity_poly.type
_entity_poly.pdbx_seq_one_letter_code
_entity_poly.pdbx_strand_id
1 'polypeptide(L)'
;MNKDRVALIIGTDIATNGFESGAALRLGSIKHLLEDTGFKTSVASRKTAKSFLKSDWDLVVLISFSTSSLLRHARRRSKMLWFDPTDSWTLTRLSLLFSADIKQAFILIRDLFFLWTSPKIDLITFISERDSNKERLWWGKRSLPLILSIDGLDREVKPSKYPRLVFSGDGRYRPNQRALKFLSKTSKFLPPDLQIHLIGRGIRNTSKNFKVHGYLSHQDMYFANDIHLAPMKHGGGLKLKVAVPLWNGLHVISTPEGSSGFKKSPRLKIASTPRNFAEQISEILREGNQGEVAKPRHEIYLRHDEAEVRLWLRSFA
;
A
#
# COMPACT_ATOMS: atom_id res chain seq x y z
N MET A 1 -1.12 34.52 21.55
CA MET A 1 -1.46 34.06 20.19
C MET A 1 -0.73 32.75 19.94
N ASN A 2 -1.45 31.60 19.89
CA ASN A 2 -0.83 30.33 19.50
C ASN A 2 -0.36 30.49 18.06
N LYS A 3 0.94 30.39 17.85
CA LYS A 3 1.52 30.43 16.50
C LYS A 3 1.07 29.15 15.76
N ASP A 4 0.44 29.29 14.59
CA ASP A 4 0.05 28.15 13.78
C ASP A 4 1.25 27.21 13.56
N ARG A 5 1.11 25.95 13.94
CA ARG A 5 2.13 24.93 13.68
C ARG A 5 2.16 24.61 12.20
N VAL A 6 3.33 24.61 11.60
CA VAL A 6 3.49 24.37 10.16
C VAL A 6 4.22 23.05 9.90
N ALA A 7 3.66 22.27 8.99
CA ALA A 7 4.25 20.99 8.57
C ALA A 7 4.47 20.95 7.05
N LEU A 8 5.63 20.46 6.65
CA LEU A 8 5.95 20.15 5.24
C LEU A 8 5.90 18.65 5.01
N ILE A 9 5.09 18.22 4.07
CA ILE A 9 5.01 16.81 3.62
C ILE A 9 5.71 16.70 2.28
N ILE A 10 6.73 15.86 2.19
CA ILE A 10 7.48 15.62 0.95
C ILE A 10 7.19 14.19 0.49
N GLY A 11 6.50 14.07 -0.63
CA GLY A 11 6.16 12.81 -1.27
C GLY A 11 6.92 12.55 -2.55
N THR A 12 6.64 11.41 -3.17
CA THR A 12 7.11 11.10 -4.54
C THR A 12 6.35 11.95 -5.56
N ASP A 13 6.93 12.16 -6.73
CA ASP A 13 6.25 12.89 -7.81
C ASP A 13 4.90 12.27 -8.20
N ILE A 14 4.77 10.94 -8.10
CA ILE A 14 3.52 10.22 -8.36
C ILE A 14 2.47 10.52 -7.28
N ALA A 15 2.90 10.61 -6.02
CA ALA A 15 1.99 10.89 -4.91
C ALA A 15 1.44 12.33 -4.94
N THR A 16 2.21 13.27 -5.49
CA THR A 16 1.86 14.70 -5.51
C THR A 16 1.14 15.16 -6.77
N ASN A 17 1.13 14.34 -7.83
CA ASN A 17 0.53 14.71 -9.13
C ASN A 17 -0.94 14.30 -9.28
N GLY A 18 -1.67 14.03 -8.20
CA GLY A 18 -3.11 13.73 -8.22
C GLY A 18 -3.48 12.36 -8.80
N PHE A 19 -2.51 11.48 -9.11
CA PHE A 19 -2.81 10.12 -9.52
C PHE A 19 -3.27 9.29 -8.32
N GLU A 20 -4.38 8.59 -8.48
CA GLU A 20 -4.86 7.63 -7.50
C GLU A 20 -3.90 6.42 -7.41
N SER A 21 -2.99 6.50 -6.49
CA SER A 21 -1.97 5.49 -6.23
C SER A 21 -1.85 5.23 -4.72
N GLY A 22 -1.30 4.08 -4.34
CA GLY A 22 -1.01 3.81 -2.92
C GLY A 22 -0.16 4.89 -2.26
N ALA A 23 0.74 5.50 -3.02
CA ALA A 23 1.56 6.60 -2.53
C ALA A 23 0.73 7.89 -2.30
N ALA A 24 -0.23 8.17 -3.17
CA ALA A 24 -1.13 9.33 -3.02
C ALA A 24 -2.09 9.14 -1.84
N LEU A 25 -2.68 7.95 -1.69
CA LEU A 25 -3.51 7.61 -0.53
C LEU A 25 -2.72 7.74 0.78
N ARG A 26 -1.47 7.25 0.81
CA ARG A 26 -0.61 7.37 2.00
C ARG A 26 -0.32 8.82 2.35
N LEU A 27 -0.01 9.64 1.35
CA LEU A 27 0.19 11.07 1.53
C LEU A 27 -1.08 11.75 2.06
N GLY A 28 -2.24 11.42 1.50
CA GLY A 28 -3.54 11.91 1.94
C GLY A 28 -3.84 11.57 3.40
N SER A 29 -3.63 10.31 3.81
CA SER A 29 -3.82 9.88 5.21
C SER A 29 -2.93 10.66 6.18
N ILE A 30 -1.65 10.83 5.84
CA ILE A 30 -0.72 11.59 6.68
C ILE A 30 -1.11 13.08 6.74
N LYS A 31 -1.50 13.65 5.62
CA LYS A 31 -1.96 15.05 5.56
C LYS A 31 -3.18 15.25 6.44
N HIS A 32 -4.19 14.42 6.31
CA HIS A 32 -5.42 14.49 7.11
C HIS A 32 -5.11 14.35 8.61
N LEU A 33 -4.27 13.39 8.99
CA LEU A 33 -3.84 13.19 10.37
C LEU A 33 -3.15 14.44 10.95
N LEU A 34 -2.31 15.12 10.17
CA LEU A 34 -1.64 16.34 10.59
C LEU A 34 -2.62 17.52 10.75
N GLU A 35 -3.54 17.68 9.81
CA GLU A 35 -4.56 18.72 9.85
C GLU A 35 -5.50 18.53 11.05
N ASP A 36 -5.93 17.30 11.32
CA ASP A 36 -6.73 16.94 12.51
C ASP A 36 -5.99 17.17 13.83
N THR A 37 -4.67 17.14 13.82
CA THR A 37 -3.85 17.43 15.00
C THR A 37 -3.39 18.88 15.09
N GLY A 38 -3.93 19.77 14.24
CA GLY A 38 -3.76 21.22 14.30
C GLY A 38 -2.51 21.76 13.57
N PHE A 39 -1.96 21.00 12.61
CA PHE A 39 -0.91 21.52 11.74
C PHE A 39 -1.49 22.14 10.47
N LYS A 40 -0.96 23.29 10.07
CA LYS A 40 -1.13 23.82 8.72
C LYS A 40 -0.14 23.14 7.78
N THR A 41 -0.64 22.40 6.80
CA THR A 41 0.19 21.56 5.95
C THR A 41 0.57 22.22 4.64
N SER A 42 1.78 21.95 4.17
CA SER A 42 2.24 22.19 2.80
C SER A 42 2.74 20.91 2.20
N VAL A 43 2.49 20.68 0.90
CA VAL A 43 2.91 19.47 0.20
C VAL A 43 3.91 19.82 -0.89
N ALA A 44 5.01 19.08 -0.94
CA ALA A 44 6.02 19.20 -1.97
C ALA A 44 6.35 17.83 -2.60
N SER A 45 6.66 17.82 -3.88
CA SER A 45 7.27 16.65 -4.52
C SER A 45 8.76 16.58 -4.18
N ARG A 46 9.37 15.41 -4.37
CA ARG A 46 10.82 15.26 -4.24
C ARG A 46 11.59 16.28 -5.09
N LYS A 47 11.09 16.61 -6.28
CA LYS A 47 11.74 17.57 -7.19
C LYS A 47 11.71 19.00 -6.66
N THR A 48 10.59 19.40 -6.07
CA THR A 48 10.39 20.76 -5.56
C THR A 48 10.82 20.91 -4.10
N ALA A 49 11.11 19.82 -3.40
CA ALA A 49 11.41 19.83 -1.96
C ALA A 49 12.52 20.81 -1.55
N LYS A 50 13.57 20.96 -2.36
CA LYS A 50 14.70 21.87 -2.04
C LYS A 50 14.28 23.33 -1.95
N SER A 51 13.28 23.79 -2.69
CA SER A 51 12.76 25.16 -2.59
C SER A 51 12.01 25.37 -1.28
N PHE A 52 11.23 24.41 -0.84
CA PHE A 52 10.51 24.45 0.43
C PHE A 52 11.43 24.32 1.65
N LEU A 53 12.51 23.53 1.55
CA LEU A 53 13.51 23.35 2.60
C LEU A 53 14.49 24.54 2.73
N LYS A 54 14.21 25.68 2.10
CA LYS A 54 14.87 26.97 2.40
C LYS A 54 14.30 27.64 3.64
N SER A 55 13.04 27.35 3.98
CA SER A 55 12.34 27.83 5.17
C SER A 55 12.40 26.82 6.30
N ASP A 56 12.21 27.27 7.55
CA ASP A 56 12.15 26.42 8.73
C ASP A 56 10.71 25.95 8.98
N TRP A 57 10.56 24.73 9.49
CA TRP A 57 9.31 24.05 9.73
C TRP A 57 9.23 23.50 11.15
N ASP A 58 8.04 23.43 11.73
CA ASP A 58 7.86 22.73 13.00
C ASP A 58 8.00 21.23 12.81
N LEU A 59 7.47 20.70 11.70
CA LEU A 59 7.56 19.30 11.33
C LEU A 59 7.86 19.14 9.84
N VAL A 60 8.79 18.26 9.49
CA VAL A 60 8.95 17.76 8.11
C VAL A 60 8.66 16.27 8.08
N VAL A 61 7.78 15.86 7.18
CA VAL A 61 7.45 14.46 6.91
C VAL A 61 8.00 14.06 5.56
N LEU A 62 8.79 13.00 5.52
CA LEU A 62 9.32 12.42 4.29
C LEU A 62 8.63 11.09 4.03
N ILE A 63 7.89 10.99 2.91
CA ILE A 63 7.13 9.79 2.54
C ILE A 63 7.85 9.05 1.42
N SER A 64 7.95 7.74 1.55
CA SER A 64 8.66 6.81 0.66
C SER A 64 10.18 6.83 0.86
N PHE A 65 10.76 5.64 0.74
CA PHE A 65 12.22 5.49 0.80
C PHE A 65 12.97 6.34 -0.24
N SER A 66 12.34 6.66 -1.36
CA SER A 66 12.93 7.51 -2.40
C SER A 66 13.23 8.94 -1.95
N THR A 67 12.59 9.42 -0.86
CA THR A 67 12.85 10.74 -0.28
C THR A 67 13.98 10.73 0.76
N SER A 68 14.52 9.57 1.09
CA SER A 68 15.55 9.40 2.14
C SER A 68 16.78 10.28 1.94
N SER A 69 17.17 10.56 0.70
CA SER A 69 18.28 11.47 0.38
C SER A 69 18.08 12.91 0.91
N LEU A 70 16.87 13.28 1.27
CA LEU A 70 16.53 14.58 1.83
C LEU A 70 16.59 14.63 3.37
N LEU A 71 16.78 13.49 4.07
CA LEU A 71 16.73 13.41 5.54
C LEU A 71 17.65 14.44 6.23
N ARG A 72 18.89 14.59 5.77
CA ARG A 72 19.83 15.57 6.35
C ARG A 72 19.40 17.01 6.12
N HIS A 73 18.84 17.32 4.96
CA HIS A 73 18.32 18.65 4.64
C HIS A 73 17.06 18.95 5.47
N ALA A 74 16.13 18.00 5.53
CA ALA A 74 14.92 18.09 6.32
C ALA A 74 15.25 18.30 7.82
N ARG A 75 16.19 17.51 8.38
CA ARG A 75 16.60 17.65 9.79
C ARG A 75 17.14 19.04 10.14
N ARG A 76 17.85 19.67 9.23
CA ARG A 76 18.41 21.03 9.42
C ARG A 76 17.35 22.12 9.39
N ARG A 77 16.19 21.85 8.82
CA ARG A 77 15.10 22.80 8.58
C ARG A 77 13.82 22.45 9.31
N SER A 78 13.89 21.50 10.25
CA SER A 78 12.72 21.11 11.04
C SER A 78 13.07 20.94 12.51
N LYS A 79 12.16 21.34 13.37
CA LYS A 79 12.23 21.00 14.80
C LYS A 79 12.07 19.50 14.99
N MET A 80 11.17 18.89 14.22
CA MET A 80 10.86 17.47 14.23
C MET A 80 10.94 16.89 12.84
N LEU A 81 11.40 15.63 12.75
CA LEU A 81 11.52 14.89 11.51
C LEU A 81 10.79 13.57 11.62
N TRP A 82 9.76 13.41 10.79
CA TRP A 82 9.04 12.15 10.62
C TRP A 82 9.42 11.51 9.29
N PHE A 83 9.83 10.24 9.31
CA PHE A 83 10.12 9.48 8.12
C PHE A 83 9.15 8.32 7.97
N ASP A 84 8.46 8.26 6.86
CA ASP A 84 7.55 7.18 6.48
C ASP A 84 8.05 6.50 5.21
N PRO A 85 8.89 5.46 5.31
CA PRO A 85 9.35 4.71 4.14
C PRO A 85 8.21 4.04 3.39
N THR A 86 7.02 3.95 3.97
CA THR A 86 5.80 3.27 3.51
C THR A 86 5.96 1.75 3.64
N ASP A 87 6.76 1.12 2.79
CA ASP A 87 7.03 -0.32 2.76
C ASP A 87 8.39 -0.64 3.38
N SER A 88 8.58 -1.89 3.83
CA SER A 88 9.89 -2.36 4.17
C SER A 88 10.81 -2.34 2.95
N TRP A 89 11.82 -1.53 3.07
CA TRP A 89 12.87 -1.46 2.10
C TRP A 89 13.69 -2.76 2.06
N THR A 90 14.00 -3.34 3.22
CA THR A 90 14.72 -4.61 3.35
C THR A 90 13.99 -5.74 2.63
N LEU A 91 12.68 -5.90 2.85
CA LEU A 91 11.87 -6.92 2.16
C LEU A 91 11.87 -6.70 0.65
N THR A 92 11.75 -5.45 0.22
CA THR A 92 11.75 -5.11 -1.21
C THR A 92 13.10 -5.46 -1.84
N ARG A 93 14.22 -5.12 -1.21
CA ARG A 93 15.57 -5.42 -1.73
C ARG A 93 15.88 -6.90 -1.72
N LEU A 94 15.59 -7.61 -0.62
CA LEU A 94 15.79 -9.05 -0.57
C LEU A 94 14.97 -9.78 -1.63
N SER A 95 13.73 -9.37 -1.89
CA SER A 95 12.91 -9.96 -2.95
C SER A 95 13.51 -9.76 -4.36
N LEU A 96 14.29 -8.70 -4.56
CA LEU A 96 14.98 -8.41 -5.81
C LEU A 96 16.32 -9.17 -5.91
N LEU A 97 17.04 -9.34 -4.82
CA LEU A 97 18.27 -10.16 -4.78
C LEU A 97 18.00 -11.60 -5.17
N PHE A 98 16.91 -12.19 -4.69
CA PHE A 98 16.48 -13.54 -5.09
C PHE A 98 16.10 -13.65 -6.58
N SER A 99 16.05 -12.54 -7.32
CA SER A 99 15.86 -12.54 -8.77
C SER A 99 17.18 -12.45 -9.59
N ALA A 100 18.33 -12.71 -8.94
CA ALA A 100 19.67 -12.72 -9.54
C ALA A 100 20.14 -11.38 -10.15
N ASP A 101 19.69 -10.25 -9.61
CA ASP A 101 20.13 -8.92 -10.06
C ASP A 101 21.23 -8.40 -9.13
N ILE A 102 22.49 -8.63 -9.51
CA ILE A 102 23.70 -8.22 -8.77
C ILE A 102 23.72 -6.70 -8.49
N LYS A 103 23.13 -5.88 -9.36
CA LYS A 103 23.01 -4.42 -9.12
C LYS A 103 22.24 -4.10 -7.84
N GLN A 104 21.31 -4.96 -7.45
CA GLN A 104 20.54 -4.77 -6.22
C GLN A 104 21.38 -4.96 -4.95
N ALA A 105 22.42 -5.80 -5.00
CA ALA A 105 23.34 -5.97 -3.88
C ALA A 105 24.13 -4.68 -3.59
N PHE A 106 24.65 -4.02 -4.64
CA PHE A 106 25.33 -2.73 -4.48
C PHE A 106 24.40 -1.64 -3.98
N ILE A 107 23.17 -1.60 -4.49
CA ILE A 107 22.17 -0.66 -4.03
C ILE A 107 21.85 -0.92 -2.55
N LEU A 108 21.73 -2.18 -2.12
CA LEU A 108 21.50 -2.56 -0.73
C LEU A 108 22.64 -2.06 0.19
N ILE A 109 23.89 -2.29 -0.17
CA ILE A 109 25.05 -1.83 0.62
C ILE A 109 25.07 -0.30 0.73
N ARG A 110 24.86 0.40 -0.38
CA ARG A 110 24.75 1.86 -0.38
C ARG A 110 23.65 2.37 0.54
N ASP A 111 22.49 1.74 0.48
CA ASP A 111 21.32 2.15 1.23
C ASP A 111 21.48 1.82 2.74
N LEU A 112 22.16 0.72 3.09
CA LEU A 112 22.57 0.41 4.46
C LEU A 112 23.54 1.45 5.03
N PHE A 113 24.56 1.83 4.26
CA PHE A 113 25.46 2.90 4.65
C PHE A 113 24.72 4.22 4.86
N PHE A 114 23.77 4.52 3.99
CA PHE A 114 22.93 5.70 4.11
C PHE A 114 22.09 5.68 5.41
N LEU A 115 21.47 4.54 5.75
CA LEU A 115 20.70 4.37 6.97
C LEU A 115 21.59 4.54 8.22
N TRP A 116 22.80 3.96 8.18
CA TRP A 116 23.76 4.07 9.28
C TRP A 116 24.22 5.54 9.50
N THR A 117 24.36 6.31 8.43
CA THR A 117 24.77 7.73 8.47
C THR A 117 23.59 8.70 8.54
N SER A 118 22.36 8.22 8.70
CA SER A 118 21.16 9.07 8.74
C SER A 118 21.15 9.98 9.99
N PRO A 119 20.57 11.18 9.90
CA PRO A 119 20.40 12.04 11.06
C PRO A 119 19.40 11.43 12.05
N LYS A 120 19.29 12.02 13.25
CA LYS A 120 18.23 11.68 14.19
C LYS A 120 16.86 11.89 13.54
N ILE A 121 16.03 10.85 13.57
CA ILE A 121 14.63 10.86 13.14
C ILE A 121 13.78 10.71 14.39
N ASP A 122 12.76 11.55 14.54
CA ASP A 122 11.98 11.60 15.77
C ASP A 122 10.80 10.61 15.73
N LEU A 123 10.25 10.33 14.53
CA LEU A 123 9.22 9.32 14.31
C LEU A 123 9.47 8.55 13.02
N ILE A 124 9.28 7.24 13.06
CA ILE A 124 9.27 6.38 11.88
C ILE A 124 7.97 5.60 11.84
N THR A 125 7.30 5.60 10.69
CA THR A 125 6.06 4.83 10.49
C THR A 125 6.16 3.92 9.29
N PHE A 126 5.42 2.79 9.34
CA PHE A 126 5.30 1.81 8.27
C PHE A 126 3.83 1.51 8.03
N ILE A 127 3.55 0.88 6.89
CA ILE A 127 2.19 0.55 6.48
C ILE A 127 1.70 -0.78 7.07
N SER A 128 2.60 -1.65 7.56
CA SER A 128 2.23 -2.93 8.14
C SER A 128 3.18 -3.37 9.25
N GLU A 129 2.68 -4.23 10.14
CA GLU A 129 3.47 -4.83 11.22
C GLU A 129 4.66 -5.64 10.67
N ARG A 130 4.47 -6.37 9.58
CA ARG A 130 5.53 -7.12 8.93
C ARG A 130 6.67 -6.20 8.45
N ASP A 131 6.32 -5.08 7.81
CA ASP A 131 7.29 -4.10 7.35
C ASP A 131 8.02 -3.48 8.55
N SER A 132 7.28 -3.04 9.56
CA SER A 132 7.84 -2.51 10.80
C SER A 132 8.81 -3.48 11.47
N ASN A 133 8.42 -4.74 11.68
CA ASN A 133 9.25 -5.75 12.34
C ASN A 133 10.54 -6.05 11.58
N LYS A 134 10.51 -6.06 10.25
CA LYS A 134 11.71 -6.26 9.42
C LYS A 134 12.68 -5.09 9.50
N GLU A 135 12.15 -3.88 9.63
CA GLU A 135 12.96 -2.68 9.70
C GLU A 135 13.49 -2.38 11.11
N ARG A 136 12.92 -2.97 12.17
CA ARG A 136 13.40 -2.81 13.56
C ARG A 136 14.88 -3.11 13.74
N LEU A 137 15.41 -4.06 12.99
CA LEU A 137 16.84 -4.43 13.03
C LEU A 137 17.75 -3.27 12.62
N TRP A 138 17.28 -2.41 11.72
CA TRP A 138 18.07 -1.31 11.14
C TRP A 138 17.87 0.01 11.87
N TRP A 139 16.64 0.30 12.28
CA TRP A 139 16.31 1.54 12.96
C TRP A 139 16.56 1.52 14.47
N GLY A 140 16.62 0.32 15.06
CA GLY A 140 17.07 0.05 16.43
C GLY A 140 16.57 1.04 17.48
N LYS A 141 17.49 1.51 18.31
CA LYS A 141 17.23 2.40 19.46
C LYS A 141 16.82 3.83 19.11
N ARG A 142 16.79 4.21 17.83
CA ARG A 142 16.55 5.62 17.41
C ARG A 142 15.09 6.01 17.38
N SER A 143 14.20 5.07 17.08
CA SER A 143 12.74 5.24 17.19
C SER A 143 12.06 3.88 17.08
N LEU A 144 10.96 3.70 17.80
CA LEU A 144 10.11 2.52 17.62
C LEU A 144 9.31 2.69 16.32
N PRO A 145 9.42 1.76 15.37
CA PRO A 145 8.60 1.82 14.17
C PRO A 145 7.13 1.61 14.53
N LEU A 146 6.30 2.59 14.21
CA LEU A 146 4.85 2.56 14.38
C LEU A 146 4.17 2.24 13.05
N ILE A 147 2.93 1.77 13.13
CA ILE A 147 2.14 1.41 11.97
C ILE A 147 1.01 2.41 11.80
N LEU A 148 1.00 3.06 10.64
CA LEU A 148 -0.06 3.96 10.24
C LEU A 148 -0.80 3.37 9.03
N SER A 149 -2.08 3.08 9.18
CA SER A 149 -2.92 2.53 8.12
C SER A 149 -3.22 3.55 7.01
N ILE A 150 -3.82 3.10 5.93
CA ILE A 150 -4.28 3.96 4.84
C ILE A 150 -5.77 4.22 5.04
N ASP A 151 -6.15 5.49 4.95
CA ASP A 151 -7.54 5.94 4.92
C ASP A 151 -7.99 6.26 3.48
N GLY A 152 -9.25 6.64 3.32
CA GLY A 152 -9.80 7.05 2.02
C GLY A 152 -9.92 5.89 1.03
N LEU A 153 -10.20 4.68 1.53
CA LEU A 153 -10.41 3.49 0.70
C LEU A 153 -11.86 3.33 0.23
N ASP A 154 -12.77 4.22 0.64
CA ASP A 154 -14.17 4.18 0.23
C ASP A 154 -14.29 4.29 -1.29
N ARG A 155 -15.11 3.42 -1.85
CA ARG A 155 -15.44 3.40 -3.28
C ARG A 155 -16.95 3.20 -3.43
N GLU A 156 -17.49 3.75 -4.50
CA GLU A 156 -18.82 3.41 -4.94
C GLU A 156 -18.82 1.98 -5.47
N VAL A 157 -19.69 1.14 -4.92
CA VAL A 157 -19.90 -0.24 -5.37
C VAL A 157 -21.22 -0.27 -6.14
N LYS A 158 -21.13 -0.43 -7.46
CA LYS A 158 -22.31 -0.45 -8.34
C LYS A 158 -23.08 -1.76 -8.20
N PRO A 159 -24.41 -1.75 -8.32
CA PRO A 159 -25.18 -2.99 -8.33
C PRO A 159 -24.75 -3.91 -9.48
N SER A 160 -24.69 -5.22 -9.20
CA SER A 160 -24.48 -6.25 -10.20
C SER A 160 -25.24 -7.51 -9.85
N LYS A 161 -25.89 -8.11 -10.85
CA LYS A 161 -26.59 -9.38 -10.69
C LYS A 161 -25.61 -10.57 -10.71
N TYR A 162 -24.53 -10.45 -11.46
CA TYR A 162 -23.58 -11.55 -11.69
C TYR A 162 -22.23 -11.26 -11.06
N PRO A 163 -21.59 -12.26 -10.45
CA PRO A 163 -20.24 -12.13 -9.92
C PRO A 163 -19.21 -11.99 -11.05
N ARG A 164 -18.19 -11.18 -10.83
CA ARG A 164 -17.03 -11.09 -11.70
C ARG A 164 -15.77 -11.48 -10.93
N LEU A 165 -14.86 -12.19 -11.59
CA LEU A 165 -13.51 -12.42 -11.07
C LEU A 165 -12.64 -11.25 -11.52
N VAL A 166 -12.11 -10.45 -10.59
CA VAL A 166 -11.42 -9.20 -10.90
C VAL A 166 -9.97 -9.21 -10.42
N PHE A 167 -9.04 -8.91 -11.31
CA PHE A 167 -7.67 -8.59 -10.95
C PHE A 167 -7.34 -7.17 -11.39
N SER A 168 -6.82 -6.34 -10.48
CA SER A 168 -6.42 -4.97 -10.78
C SER A 168 -4.93 -4.72 -10.56
N GLY A 169 -4.31 -3.94 -11.46
CA GLY A 169 -2.92 -3.51 -11.29
C GLY A 169 -2.21 -3.16 -12.60
N ASP A 170 -1.06 -2.48 -12.49
CA ASP A 170 -0.21 -2.17 -13.64
C ASP A 170 0.52 -3.44 -14.13
N GLY A 171 0.27 -3.85 -15.37
CA GLY A 171 0.86 -5.03 -16.00
C GLY A 171 2.36 -4.91 -16.25
N ARG A 172 2.94 -3.71 -16.19
CA ARG A 172 4.38 -3.48 -16.32
C ARG A 172 5.14 -3.77 -15.02
N TYR A 173 4.44 -3.78 -13.89
CA TYR A 173 5.02 -4.07 -12.57
C TYR A 173 5.28 -5.56 -12.40
N ARG A 174 6.55 -5.97 -12.20
CA ARG A 174 6.98 -7.38 -12.11
C ARG A 174 6.14 -8.26 -11.17
N PRO A 175 5.79 -7.85 -9.94
CA PRO A 175 4.91 -8.65 -9.08
C PRO A 175 3.53 -8.91 -9.70
N ASN A 176 2.95 -7.94 -10.42
CA ASN A 176 1.68 -8.13 -11.12
C ASN A 176 1.83 -9.10 -12.30
N GLN A 177 2.95 -9.06 -13.04
CA GLN A 177 3.22 -10.04 -14.11
C GLN A 177 3.28 -11.47 -13.57
N ARG A 178 3.88 -11.69 -12.39
CA ARG A 178 3.89 -12.99 -11.72
C ARG A 178 2.49 -13.40 -11.27
N ALA A 179 1.68 -12.45 -10.77
CA ALA A 179 0.29 -12.67 -10.42
C ALA A 179 -0.55 -13.09 -11.65
N LEU A 180 -0.37 -12.42 -12.80
CA LEU A 180 -1.05 -12.79 -14.06
C LEU A 180 -0.67 -14.20 -14.53
N LYS A 181 0.61 -14.58 -14.43
CA LYS A 181 1.05 -15.96 -14.71
C LYS A 181 0.40 -16.99 -13.75
N PHE A 182 0.23 -16.61 -12.47
CA PHE A 182 -0.48 -17.46 -11.51
C PHE A 182 -1.95 -17.60 -11.89
N LEU A 183 -2.64 -16.51 -12.23
CA LEU A 183 -4.04 -16.52 -12.66
C LEU A 183 -4.26 -17.30 -13.96
N SER A 184 -3.31 -17.24 -14.91
CA SER A 184 -3.33 -18.07 -16.11
C SER A 184 -3.24 -19.58 -15.81
N LYS A 185 -2.56 -19.95 -14.72
CA LYS A 185 -2.58 -21.36 -14.25
C LYS A 185 -3.88 -21.68 -13.50
N THR A 186 -4.40 -20.75 -12.73
CA THR A 186 -5.68 -20.89 -12.01
C THR A 186 -6.83 -21.10 -12.99
N SER A 187 -6.87 -20.35 -14.09
CA SER A 187 -7.94 -20.44 -15.09
C SER A 187 -8.10 -21.81 -15.73
N LYS A 188 -7.06 -22.66 -15.70
CA LYS A 188 -7.14 -24.06 -16.18
C LYS A 188 -8.02 -24.95 -15.29
N PHE A 189 -8.30 -24.56 -14.07
CA PHE A 189 -9.14 -25.27 -13.09
C PHE A 189 -10.54 -24.64 -12.95
N LEU A 190 -10.83 -23.60 -13.72
CA LEU A 190 -12.14 -22.94 -13.75
C LEU A 190 -12.97 -23.39 -14.95
N PRO A 191 -14.31 -23.29 -14.89
CA PRO A 191 -15.18 -23.49 -16.04
C PRO A 191 -14.72 -22.64 -17.23
N PRO A 192 -14.81 -23.16 -18.48
CA PRO A 192 -14.30 -22.47 -19.68
C PRO A 192 -14.96 -21.12 -19.98
N ASP A 193 -16.20 -20.95 -19.56
CA ASP A 193 -17.03 -19.74 -19.72
C ASP A 193 -16.76 -18.69 -18.64
N LEU A 194 -16.12 -19.06 -17.53
CA LEU A 194 -15.80 -18.15 -16.45
C LEU A 194 -14.58 -17.30 -16.78
N GLN A 195 -14.79 -16.00 -16.90
CA GLN A 195 -13.74 -15.05 -17.28
C GLN A 195 -13.14 -14.32 -16.08
N ILE A 196 -11.82 -14.10 -16.13
CA ILE A 196 -11.10 -13.21 -15.19
C ILE A 196 -10.95 -11.85 -15.86
N HIS A 197 -11.57 -10.84 -15.28
CA HIS A 197 -11.52 -9.44 -15.70
C HIS A 197 -10.22 -8.81 -15.22
N LEU A 198 -9.40 -8.35 -16.16
CA LEU A 198 -8.10 -7.74 -15.89
C LEU A 198 -8.20 -6.23 -16.10
N ILE A 199 -7.99 -5.46 -15.03
CA ILE A 199 -8.11 -4.01 -15.00
C ILE A 199 -6.76 -3.39 -14.71
N GLY A 200 -6.27 -2.51 -15.60
CA GLY A 200 -5.02 -1.79 -15.41
C GLY A 200 -4.26 -1.53 -16.69
N ARG A 201 -3.25 -0.67 -16.60
CA ARG A 201 -2.40 -0.30 -17.74
C ARG A 201 -1.40 -1.41 -18.05
N GLY A 202 -1.06 -1.55 -19.33
CA GLY A 202 0.03 -2.44 -19.76
C GLY A 202 -0.23 -3.94 -19.53
N ILE A 203 -1.47 -4.36 -19.27
CA ILE A 203 -1.84 -5.77 -19.19
C ILE A 203 -2.02 -6.30 -20.61
N ARG A 204 -1.38 -7.43 -20.89
CA ARG A 204 -1.55 -8.18 -22.14
C ARG A 204 -2.42 -9.39 -21.91
N ASN A 205 -3.30 -9.68 -22.88
CA ASN A 205 -4.08 -10.93 -22.83
C ASN A 205 -3.15 -12.12 -23.09
N THR A 206 -3.07 -13.02 -22.14
CA THR A 206 -2.23 -14.24 -22.22
C THR A 206 -3.02 -15.52 -22.03
N SER A 207 -4.35 -15.44 -21.94
CA SER A 207 -5.24 -16.60 -21.76
C SER A 207 -6.62 -16.31 -22.37
N LYS A 208 -7.24 -17.32 -22.98
CA LYS A 208 -8.62 -17.23 -23.50
C LYS A 208 -9.66 -16.88 -22.44
N ASN A 209 -9.37 -17.23 -21.18
CA ASN A 209 -10.24 -16.93 -20.04
C ASN A 209 -10.03 -15.50 -19.47
N PHE A 210 -9.21 -14.67 -20.11
CA PHE A 210 -8.94 -13.30 -19.68
C PHE A 210 -9.73 -12.29 -20.51
N LYS A 211 -10.40 -11.38 -19.82
CA LYS A 211 -11.04 -10.19 -20.42
C LYS A 211 -10.29 -8.95 -19.96
N VAL A 212 -9.52 -8.35 -20.86
CA VAL A 212 -8.70 -7.16 -20.55
C VAL A 212 -9.53 -5.90 -20.82
N HIS A 213 -9.66 -5.04 -19.78
CA HIS A 213 -10.42 -3.79 -19.86
C HIS A 213 -9.53 -2.56 -20.04
N GLY A 214 -8.21 -2.68 -19.88
CA GLY A 214 -7.35 -1.51 -19.78
C GLY A 214 -7.53 -0.77 -18.45
N TYR A 215 -7.24 0.53 -18.43
CA TYR A 215 -7.44 1.37 -17.27
C TYR A 215 -8.91 1.76 -17.15
N LEU A 216 -9.50 1.51 -16.00
CA LEU A 216 -10.82 1.99 -15.62
C LEU A 216 -10.70 3.00 -14.49
N SER A 217 -11.64 3.94 -14.43
CA SER A 217 -11.81 4.84 -13.29
C SER A 217 -12.23 4.05 -12.05
N HIS A 218 -12.02 4.61 -10.85
CA HIS A 218 -12.47 3.95 -9.63
C HIS A 218 -14.00 3.79 -9.56
N GLN A 219 -14.75 4.66 -10.23
CA GLN A 219 -16.20 4.60 -10.33
C GLN A 219 -16.70 3.41 -11.18
N ASP A 220 -15.86 2.88 -12.07
CA ASP A 220 -16.22 1.80 -12.99
C ASP A 220 -15.56 0.45 -12.61
N MET A 221 -14.87 0.41 -11.48
CA MET A 221 -14.04 -0.73 -11.12
C MET A 221 -14.73 -1.73 -10.20
N TYR A 222 -15.63 -1.28 -9.30
CA TYR A 222 -16.18 -2.10 -8.23
C TYR A 222 -17.67 -2.34 -8.42
N PHE A 223 -18.06 -3.61 -8.38
CA PHE A 223 -19.45 -4.03 -8.46
C PHE A 223 -19.79 -5.01 -7.34
N ALA A 224 -21.05 -4.97 -6.89
CA ALA A 224 -21.56 -5.96 -5.96
C ALA A 224 -21.35 -7.36 -6.54
N ASN A 225 -21.01 -8.32 -5.69
CA ASN A 225 -20.68 -9.70 -6.05
C ASN A 225 -19.30 -9.90 -6.71
N ASP A 226 -18.49 -8.87 -6.93
CA ASP A 226 -17.12 -9.04 -7.42
C ASP A 226 -16.29 -9.87 -6.43
N ILE A 227 -15.50 -10.80 -6.98
CA ILE A 227 -14.47 -11.56 -6.27
C ILE A 227 -13.12 -11.03 -6.73
N HIS A 228 -12.44 -10.30 -5.87
CA HIS A 228 -11.13 -9.72 -6.18
C HIS A 228 -10.01 -10.74 -5.96
N LEU A 229 -9.13 -10.88 -6.94
CA LEU A 229 -8.04 -11.84 -6.97
C LEU A 229 -6.70 -11.15 -6.71
N ALA A 230 -6.00 -11.54 -5.65
CA ALA A 230 -4.73 -10.93 -5.24
C ALA A 230 -3.62 -12.00 -5.03
N PRO A 231 -3.21 -12.76 -6.06
CA PRO A 231 -2.23 -13.85 -5.93
C PRO A 231 -0.79 -13.33 -5.87
N MET A 232 -0.51 -12.43 -4.93
CA MET A 232 0.79 -11.81 -4.76
C MET A 232 1.72 -12.75 -4.00
N LYS A 233 2.92 -13.04 -4.54
CA LYS A 233 3.91 -13.93 -3.91
C LYS A 233 5.10 -13.19 -3.31
N HIS A 234 5.27 -11.91 -3.65
CA HIS A 234 6.43 -11.11 -3.24
C HIS A 234 6.05 -9.63 -3.07
N GLY A 235 6.86 -8.91 -2.31
CA GLY A 235 6.79 -7.47 -2.11
C GLY A 235 6.37 -7.08 -0.69
N GLY A 236 6.86 -5.95 -0.21
CA GLY A 236 6.45 -5.31 1.04
C GLY A 236 5.10 -4.60 0.90
N GLY A 237 4.66 -3.98 1.98
CA GLY A 237 3.49 -3.13 2.06
C GLY A 237 2.14 -3.83 2.02
N LEU A 238 1.09 -3.09 2.38
CA LEU A 238 -0.29 -3.51 2.23
C LEU A 238 -0.71 -3.46 0.76
N LYS A 239 -1.41 -4.48 0.31
CA LYS A 239 -1.85 -4.58 -1.08
C LYS A 239 -3.20 -3.89 -1.25
N LEU A 240 -3.25 -2.74 -1.93
CA LEU A 240 -4.50 -2.02 -2.20
C LEU A 240 -5.55 -2.89 -2.89
N LYS A 241 -5.14 -3.84 -3.72
CA LYS A 241 -6.05 -4.81 -4.35
C LYS A 241 -6.68 -5.81 -3.37
N VAL A 242 -6.21 -5.82 -2.10
CA VAL A 242 -6.85 -6.51 -0.98
C VAL A 242 -7.58 -5.50 -0.09
N ALA A 243 -6.91 -4.39 0.26
CA ALA A 243 -7.46 -3.38 1.16
C ALA A 243 -8.76 -2.77 0.64
N VAL A 244 -8.76 -2.25 -0.59
CA VAL A 244 -9.92 -1.54 -1.16
C VAL A 244 -11.15 -2.44 -1.28
N PRO A 245 -11.08 -3.65 -1.87
CA PRO A 245 -12.25 -4.52 -1.92
C PRO A 245 -12.77 -4.91 -0.54
N LEU A 246 -11.88 -5.31 0.40
CA LEU A 246 -12.30 -5.66 1.76
C LEU A 246 -12.97 -4.50 2.48
N TRP A 247 -12.40 -3.30 2.36
CA TRP A 247 -12.96 -2.08 2.95
C TRP A 247 -14.38 -1.82 2.48
N ASN A 248 -14.66 -2.14 1.22
CA ASN A 248 -15.97 -1.95 0.60
C ASN A 248 -16.86 -3.21 0.67
N GLY A 249 -16.52 -4.18 1.51
CA GLY A 249 -17.34 -5.36 1.78
C GLY A 249 -17.34 -6.40 0.65
N LEU A 250 -16.37 -6.38 -0.24
CA LEU A 250 -16.27 -7.33 -1.35
C LEU A 250 -15.42 -8.55 -0.98
N HIS A 251 -15.62 -9.66 -1.68
CA HIS A 251 -14.80 -10.86 -1.52
C HIS A 251 -13.41 -10.69 -2.09
N VAL A 252 -12.43 -11.21 -1.37
CA VAL A 252 -11.03 -11.24 -1.81
C VAL A 252 -10.46 -12.63 -1.64
N ILE A 253 -9.83 -13.16 -2.69
CA ILE A 253 -8.99 -14.34 -2.59
C ILE A 253 -7.55 -13.92 -2.76
N SER A 254 -6.72 -14.22 -1.77
CA SER A 254 -5.33 -13.80 -1.75
C SER A 254 -4.39 -14.95 -1.40
N THR A 255 -3.11 -14.78 -1.70
CA THR A 255 -2.06 -15.63 -1.14
C THR A 255 -1.71 -15.17 0.28
N PRO A 256 -1.04 -15.99 1.10
CA PRO A 256 -0.55 -15.57 2.42
C PRO A 256 0.27 -14.28 2.35
N GLU A 257 1.08 -14.10 1.30
CA GLU A 257 1.85 -12.88 1.08
C GLU A 257 0.97 -11.67 0.76
N GLY A 258 -0.05 -11.87 -0.09
CA GLY A 258 -0.96 -10.80 -0.49
C GLY A 258 -1.88 -10.33 0.66
N SER A 259 -2.22 -11.23 1.57
CA SER A 259 -3.07 -10.96 2.75
C SER A 259 -2.28 -10.52 3.99
N SER A 260 -0.96 -10.41 3.90
CA SER A 260 -0.13 -9.99 5.04
C SER A 260 -0.52 -8.59 5.52
N GLY A 261 -0.78 -8.46 6.82
CA GLY A 261 -1.22 -7.21 7.45
C GLY A 261 -2.75 -7.03 7.54
N PHE A 262 -3.53 -7.99 7.02
CA PHE A 262 -4.99 -7.98 7.12
C PHE A 262 -5.51 -8.99 8.14
N LYS A 263 -6.59 -8.63 8.85
CA LYS A 263 -7.29 -9.56 9.74
C LYS A 263 -7.99 -10.66 8.95
N LYS A 264 -8.15 -11.82 9.60
CA LYS A 264 -9.02 -12.87 9.08
C LYS A 264 -10.45 -12.34 8.99
N SER A 265 -11.11 -12.61 7.88
CA SER A 265 -12.48 -12.19 7.61
C SER A 265 -13.16 -13.26 6.77
N PRO A 266 -14.48 -13.49 6.92
CA PRO A 266 -15.23 -14.37 6.01
C PRO A 266 -15.07 -13.97 4.54
N ARG A 267 -14.83 -12.69 4.29
CA ARG A 267 -14.62 -12.14 2.94
C ARG A 267 -13.18 -12.24 2.42
N LEU A 268 -12.22 -12.65 3.26
CA LEU A 268 -10.83 -12.84 2.88
C LEU A 268 -10.48 -14.34 2.92
N LYS A 269 -10.53 -14.99 1.77
CA LYS A 269 -10.07 -16.36 1.61
C LYS A 269 -8.58 -16.38 1.25
N ILE A 270 -7.84 -17.35 1.80
CA ILE A 270 -6.38 -17.47 1.58
C ILE A 270 -6.09 -18.79 0.90
N ALA A 271 -5.38 -18.74 -0.24
CA ALA A 271 -4.97 -19.90 -1.00
C ALA A 271 -3.54 -19.73 -1.56
N SER A 272 -2.75 -20.79 -1.58
CA SER A 272 -1.32 -20.73 -1.96
C SER A 272 -1.05 -21.26 -3.36
N THR A 273 -1.95 -22.12 -3.90
CA THR A 273 -1.78 -22.79 -5.20
C THR A 273 -2.86 -22.36 -6.19
N PRO A 274 -2.60 -22.44 -7.50
CA PRO A 274 -3.63 -22.16 -8.51
C PRO A 274 -4.90 -23.01 -8.37
N ARG A 275 -4.77 -24.29 -7.99
CA ARG A 275 -5.91 -25.19 -7.76
C ARG A 275 -6.74 -24.72 -6.57
N ASN A 276 -6.10 -24.46 -5.40
CA ASN A 276 -6.82 -23.99 -4.21
C ASN A 276 -7.47 -22.62 -4.46
N PHE A 277 -6.87 -21.76 -5.29
CA PHE A 277 -7.49 -20.51 -5.71
C PHE A 277 -8.80 -20.75 -6.48
N ALA A 278 -8.80 -21.71 -7.42
CA ALA A 278 -10.00 -22.08 -8.16
C ALA A 278 -11.06 -22.73 -7.26
N GLU A 279 -10.66 -23.53 -6.29
CA GLU A 279 -11.56 -24.11 -5.28
C GLU A 279 -12.26 -23.04 -4.45
N GLN A 280 -11.51 -22.03 -3.96
CA GLN A 280 -12.08 -20.90 -3.23
C GLN A 280 -13.02 -20.05 -4.10
N ILE A 281 -12.70 -19.84 -5.38
CA ILE A 281 -13.61 -19.18 -6.33
C ILE A 281 -14.92 -19.96 -6.42
N SER A 282 -14.84 -21.27 -6.63
CA SER A 282 -16.01 -22.13 -6.78
C SER A 282 -16.85 -22.20 -5.50
N GLU A 283 -16.23 -22.15 -4.34
CA GLU A 283 -16.90 -22.09 -3.04
C GLU A 283 -17.73 -20.81 -2.91
N ILE A 284 -17.13 -19.62 -3.14
CA ILE A 284 -17.82 -18.34 -3.07
C ILE A 284 -18.98 -18.27 -4.09
N LEU A 285 -18.76 -18.77 -5.31
CA LEU A 285 -19.79 -18.76 -6.35
C LEU A 285 -20.98 -19.65 -5.99
N ARG A 286 -20.76 -20.77 -5.27
CA ARG A 286 -21.84 -21.66 -4.79
C ARG A 286 -22.58 -21.12 -3.59
N GLU A 287 -21.87 -20.49 -2.66
CA GLU A 287 -22.48 -19.88 -1.47
C GLU A 287 -23.40 -18.71 -1.81
N GLY A 288 -23.20 -18.10 -3.00
CA GLY A 288 -23.93 -16.91 -3.41
C GLY A 288 -23.56 -15.67 -2.59
N ASN A 289 -24.16 -14.56 -2.92
CA ASN A 289 -23.91 -13.31 -2.17
C ASN A 289 -24.80 -13.29 -0.91
N GLN A 290 -24.21 -13.49 0.25
CA GLN A 290 -24.91 -13.40 1.53
C GLN A 290 -25.10 -11.93 1.94
N GLY A 291 -26.05 -11.24 1.27
CA GLY A 291 -26.59 -9.98 1.72
C GLY A 291 -25.65 -8.78 1.80
N GLU A 292 -26.21 -7.65 2.14
CA GLU A 292 -25.49 -6.40 2.37
C GLU A 292 -24.59 -6.53 3.60
N VAL A 293 -23.28 -6.56 3.39
CA VAL A 293 -22.31 -6.64 4.48
C VAL A 293 -21.84 -5.25 4.85
N ALA A 294 -21.98 -4.92 6.12
CA ALA A 294 -21.42 -3.69 6.68
C ALA A 294 -19.94 -3.54 6.29
N LYS A 295 -19.55 -2.34 5.87
CA LYS A 295 -18.17 -2.02 5.53
C LYS A 295 -17.28 -2.18 6.76
N PRO A 296 -16.29 -3.09 6.77
CA PRO A 296 -15.50 -3.42 7.95
C PRO A 296 -14.49 -2.32 8.35
N ARG A 297 -14.32 -1.29 7.53
CA ARG A 297 -13.44 -0.12 7.76
C ARG A 297 -12.11 -0.48 8.44
N HIS A 298 -11.74 0.19 9.54
CA HIS A 298 -10.45 -0.04 10.25
C HIS A 298 -10.27 -1.47 10.78
N GLU A 299 -11.31 -2.26 10.86
CA GLU A 299 -11.24 -3.66 11.30
C GLU A 299 -10.51 -4.58 10.32
N ILE A 300 -10.25 -4.15 9.09
CA ILE A 300 -9.52 -4.97 8.10
C ILE A 300 -8.04 -5.14 8.44
N TYR A 301 -7.44 -4.25 9.24
CA TYR A 301 -6.01 -4.29 9.54
C TYR A 301 -5.69 -5.11 10.79
N LEU A 302 -4.57 -5.86 10.77
CA LEU A 302 -4.10 -6.60 11.93
C LEU A 302 -3.70 -5.68 13.09
N ARG A 303 -2.97 -4.61 12.78
CA ARG A 303 -2.48 -3.62 13.74
C ARG A 303 -2.40 -2.25 13.08
N HIS A 304 -2.65 -1.21 13.86
CA HIS A 304 -2.33 0.17 13.55
C HIS A 304 -2.08 0.92 14.86
N ASP A 305 -1.15 1.86 14.84
CA ASP A 305 -0.69 2.61 16.01
C ASP A 305 -1.04 4.11 15.85
N GLU A 306 -2.15 4.43 15.18
CA GLU A 306 -2.55 5.81 14.89
C GLU A 306 -2.73 6.66 16.16
N ALA A 307 -3.30 6.06 17.21
CA ALA A 307 -3.46 6.76 18.49
C ALA A 307 -2.12 7.19 19.09
N GLU A 308 -1.09 6.34 18.99
CA GLU A 308 0.26 6.66 19.45
C GLU A 308 0.90 7.76 18.61
N VAL A 309 0.70 7.73 17.27
CA VAL A 309 1.16 8.79 16.38
C VAL A 309 0.47 10.11 16.71
N ARG A 310 -0.85 10.11 16.97
CA ARG A 310 -1.60 11.29 17.39
C ARG A 310 -1.11 11.86 18.73
N LEU A 311 -0.84 11.00 19.71
CA LEU A 311 -0.27 11.40 20.99
C LEU A 311 1.10 12.03 20.81
N TRP A 312 1.95 11.44 19.99
CA TRP A 312 3.26 12.00 19.66
C TRP A 312 3.13 13.39 19.02
N LEU A 313 2.23 13.56 18.03
CA LEU A 313 1.99 14.86 17.39
C LEU A 313 1.48 15.92 18.38
N ARG A 314 0.66 15.54 19.35
CA ARG A 314 0.12 16.44 20.38
C ARG A 314 1.15 16.79 21.45
N SER A 315 2.15 15.96 21.71
CA SER A 315 3.19 16.23 22.71
C SER A 315 4.08 17.42 22.37
N PHE A 316 3.95 17.99 21.18
CA PHE A 316 4.64 19.18 20.71
C PHE A 316 3.72 20.41 20.62
N ALA A 317 2.55 20.34 21.25
CA ALA A 317 1.58 21.44 21.33
C ALA A 317 1.96 22.48 22.37
#